data_c63b79f74aeaca5964e487ed362412db
#
_entry.id   c63b79f74aeaca5964e487ed362412db
#
_cell.length_a   1.000
_cell.length_b   1.000
_cell.length_c   1.000
_cell.angle_alpha   90.00
_cell.angle_beta   90.00
_cell.angle_gamma   90.00
#
_symmetry.space_group_name_H-M   'P 1'
#
loop_
_entity.id
_entity.type
_entity.pdbx_description
1 polymer ?
#
loop_
_entity_poly.entity_id
_entity_poly.type
_entity_poly.pdbx_seq_one_letter_code
_entity_poly.pdbx_strand_id
1 'polypeptide(L)'
;MNKCCKNSKVKTEPNTAFFWSGRTDGIGGEHIAADIAKSNGGTTSEMLIEARKIIMPTWDQNNQASIKAWEDISSEYATCASGTVTGVIDNNLRPGNIWENKELPALKNNPNITKIVIIDPKTKISTVIFQR
;
A
#
# COMPACT_ATOMS: atom_id res chain seq x y z
N MET A 1 6.16 -20.99 2.78
CA MET A 1 6.75 -20.50 4.02
C MET A 1 6.76 -18.98 4.02
N ASN A 2 6.35 -18.40 5.11
CA ASN A 2 6.34 -16.95 5.19
C ASN A 2 7.75 -16.39 5.31
N LYS A 3 8.01 -15.35 4.54
CA LYS A 3 9.22 -14.58 4.70
C LYS A 3 9.25 -14.03 6.13
N CYS A 4 10.42 -14.03 6.75
CA CYS A 4 10.56 -13.45 8.07
C CYS A 4 10.49 -11.93 7.97
N CYS A 5 9.39 -11.34 8.40
CA CYS A 5 9.18 -9.90 8.34
C CYS A 5 9.83 -9.15 9.50
N LYS A 6 10.40 -9.86 10.45
CA LYS A 6 10.99 -9.27 11.65
C LYS A 6 12.04 -8.21 11.34
N ASN A 7 12.83 -8.44 10.30
CA ASN A 7 13.90 -7.53 9.88
C ASN A 7 13.52 -6.71 8.65
N SER A 8 12.27 -6.77 8.22
CA SER A 8 11.85 -5.99 7.06
C SER A 8 11.85 -4.50 7.38
N LYS A 9 12.39 -3.72 6.45
CA LYS A 9 12.42 -2.26 6.58
C LYS A 9 11.05 -1.61 6.35
N VAL A 10 10.10 -2.38 5.85
CA VAL A 10 8.74 -1.88 5.59
C VAL A 10 7.68 -2.61 6.42
N LYS A 11 8.09 -3.25 7.51
CA LYS A 11 7.14 -3.86 8.44
C LYS A 11 6.37 -2.79 9.18
N THR A 12 5.06 -3.01 9.38
CA THR A 12 4.18 -2.09 10.09
C THR A 12 3.60 -2.74 11.34
N GLU A 13 3.18 -1.91 12.29
CA GLU A 13 2.40 -2.39 13.43
C GLU A 13 1.01 -2.82 12.96
N PRO A 14 0.32 -3.71 13.70
CA PRO A 14 -1.01 -4.15 13.31
C PRO A 14 -1.97 -2.98 13.10
N ASN A 15 -2.80 -3.08 12.07
CA ASN A 15 -3.86 -2.12 11.76
C ASN A 15 -3.36 -0.74 11.32
N THR A 16 -2.11 -0.61 10.89
CA THR A 16 -1.55 0.71 10.53
C THR A 16 -1.16 0.84 9.07
N ALA A 17 -1.18 -0.25 8.30
CA ALA A 17 -0.72 -0.20 6.91
C ALA A 17 -1.79 0.41 6.00
N PHE A 18 -1.44 1.45 5.28
CA PHE A 18 -2.28 2.09 4.27
C PHE A 18 -1.64 1.93 2.90
N PHE A 19 -2.48 1.77 1.91
CA PHE A 19 -2.10 1.60 0.50
C PHE A 19 -2.83 2.67 -0.31
N TRP A 20 -2.38 2.92 -1.54
CA TRP A 20 -3.06 3.88 -2.41
C TRP A 20 -2.93 3.46 -3.86
N SER A 21 -3.87 3.91 -4.68
CA SER A 21 -3.78 3.77 -6.13
C SER A 21 -4.69 4.78 -6.79
N GLY A 22 -4.28 5.25 -7.97
CA GLY A 22 -5.06 6.19 -8.76
C GLY A 22 -4.74 7.64 -8.47
N ARG A 23 -5.44 8.53 -9.19
CA ARG A 23 -5.33 9.97 -9.00
C ARG A 23 -6.70 10.54 -8.76
N THR A 24 -6.77 11.56 -7.91
CA THR A 24 -8.02 12.25 -7.61
C THR A 24 -7.89 13.70 -8.10
N ASP A 25 -8.73 14.09 -9.06
CA ASP A 25 -8.71 15.44 -9.65
C ASP A 25 -7.32 15.83 -10.17
N GLY A 26 -6.62 14.87 -10.78
CA GLY A 26 -5.29 15.10 -11.34
C GLY A 26 -4.16 15.08 -10.32
N ILE A 27 -4.47 14.90 -9.05
CA ILE A 27 -3.48 14.84 -7.97
C ILE A 27 -3.18 13.37 -7.66
N GLY A 28 -1.90 13.03 -7.53
CA GLY A 28 -1.48 11.68 -7.18
C GLY A 28 -2.03 11.25 -5.84
N GLY A 29 -2.48 9.99 -5.74
CA GLY A 29 -3.11 9.46 -4.53
C GLY A 29 -2.18 9.37 -3.33
N GLU A 30 -0.87 9.41 -3.57
CA GLU A 30 0.12 9.28 -2.50
C GLU A 30 -0.08 10.29 -1.36
N HIS A 31 -0.27 11.56 -1.69
CA HIS A 31 -0.41 12.61 -0.69
C HIS A 31 -1.74 12.52 0.06
N ILE A 32 -2.79 12.19 -0.66
CA ILE A 32 -4.12 12.00 -0.05
C ILE A 32 -4.07 10.82 0.91
N ALA A 33 -3.46 9.72 0.49
CA ALA A 33 -3.33 8.53 1.33
C ALA A 33 -2.47 8.82 2.57
N ALA A 34 -1.39 9.58 2.42
CA ALA A 34 -0.55 9.96 3.55
C ALA A 34 -1.32 10.77 4.58
N ASP A 35 -2.13 11.73 4.12
CA ASP A 35 -2.95 12.55 5.03
C ASP A 35 -3.99 11.71 5.76
N ILE A 36 -4.66 10.81 5.06
CA ILE A 36 -5.65 9.90 5.66
C ILE A 36 -4.98 8.97 6.66
N ALA A 37 -3.82 8.42 6.31
CA ALA A 37 -3.07 7.53 7.19
C ALA A 37 -2.66 8.25 8.47
N LYS A 38 -2.10 9.46 8.36
CA LYS A 38 -1.70 10.25 9.53
C LYS A 38 -2.88 10.53 10.44
N SER A 39 -4.03 10.84 9.87
CA SER A 39 -5.24 11.14 10.65
C SER A 39 -5.75 9.92 11.41
N ASN A 40 -5.39 8.72 10.97
CA ASN A 40 -5.85 7.47 11.56
C ASN A 40 -4.74 6.70 12.28
N GLY A 41 -3.60 7.33 12.51
CA GLY A 41 -2.49 6.70 13.23
C GLY A 41 -1.76 5.64 12.42
N GLY A 42 -1.85 5.70 11.09
CA GLY A 42 -1.24 4.74 10.20
C GLY A 42 -0.09 5.30 9.39
N THR A 43 0.35 4.53 8.42
CA THR A 43 1.48 4.89 7.56
C THR A 43 1.26 4.35 6.14
N THR A 44 2.03 4.86 5.18
CA THR A 44 2.12 4.30 3.83
C THR A 44 3.53 3.78 3.61
N SER A 45 3.74 2.98 2.55
CA SER A 45 5.09 2.53 2.22
C SER A 45 6.01 3.70 1.91
N GLU A 46 5.51 4.72 1.22
CA GLU A 46 6.31 5.92 0.91
C GLU A 46 6.74 6.66 2.18
N MET A 47 5.84 6.76 3.16
CA MET A 47 6.19 7.37 4.45
C MET A 47 7.30 6.60 5.16
N LEU A 48 7.26 5.26 5.10
CA LEU A 48 8.31 4.43 5.70
C LEU A 48 9.63 4.57 4.94
N ILE A 49 9.58 4.62 3.61
CA ILE A 49 10.76 4.80 2.78
C ILE A 49 11.48 6.08 3.17
N GLU A 50 10.72 7.18 3.34
CA GLU A 50 11.29 8.45 3.75
C GLU A 50 11.79 8.41 5.19
N ALA A 51 10.97 7.93 6.12
CA ALA A 51 11.30 7.93 7.55
C ALA A 51 12.50 7.04 7.87
N ARG A 52 12.62 5.92 7.18
CA ARG A 52 13.69 4.94 7.42
C ARG A 52 14.85 5.08 6.44
N LYS A 53 14.80 6.10 5.58
CA LYS A 53 15.84 6.43 4.60
C LYS A 53 16.18 5.24 3.71
N ILE A 54 15.16 4.55 3.22
CA ILE A 54 15.32 3.44 2.29
C ILE A 54 15.63 4.02 0.92
N ILE A 55 16.70 3.52 0.29
CA ILE A 55 17.11 4.01 -1.01
C ILE A 55 16.30 3.31 -2.10
N MET A 56 15.55 4.10 -2.90
CA MET A 56 14.74 3.60 -3.99
C MET A 56 15.08 4.36 -5.28
N PRO A 57 15.00 3.68 -6.43
CA PRO A 57 15.14 4.39 -7.70
C PRO A 57 13.92 5.30 -7.92
N THR A 58 14.11 6.34 -8.73
CA THR A 58 12.98 7.15 -9.17
C THR A 58 12.04 6.28 -10.01
N TRP A 59 10.73 6.41 -9.78
CA TRP A 59 9.76 5.67 -10.58
C TRP A 59 9.89 6.05 -12.06
N ASP A 60 10.07 5.06 -12.91
CA ASP A 60 10.19 5.25 -14.36
C ASP A 60 9.48 4.09 -15.05
N GLN A 61 8.33 4.39 -15.66
CA GLN A 61 7.51 3.38 -16.31
C GLN A 61 8.18 2.72 -17.52
N ASN A 62 9.27 3.32 -18.01
CA ASN A 62 10.05 2.80 -19.15
C ASN A 62 11.30 2.05 -18.70
N ASN A 63 11.52 1.89 -17.40
CA ASN A 63 12.69 1.22 -16.85
C ASN A 63 12.25 0.00 -16.03
N GLN A 64 12.53 -1.19 -16.54
CA GLN A 64 12.10 -2.44 -15.88
C GLN A 64 12.70 -2.61 -14.50
N ALA A 65 13.94 -2.17 -14.28
CA ALA A 65 14.55 -2.25 -12.95
C ALA A 65 13.84 -1.36 -11.95
N SER A 66 13.41 -0.17 -12.36
CA SER A 66 12.63 0.75 -11.52
C SER A 66 11.28 0.12 -11.17
N ILE A 67 10.57 -0.39 -12.18
CA ILE A 67 9.25 -1.03 -11.97
C ILE A 67 9.38 -2.18 -10.97
N LYS A 68 10.37 -3.05 -11.18
CA LYS A 68 10.57 -4.21 -10.32
C LYS A 68 10.89 -3.80 -8.88
N ALA A 69 11.72 -2.79 -8.68
CA ALA A 69 12.08 -2.34 -7.35
C ALA A 69 10.85 -1.87 -6.57
N TRP A 70 9.97 -1.09 -7.23
CA TRP A 70 8.76 -0.60 -6.59
C TRP A 70 7.74 -1.72 -6.36
N GLU A 71 7.61 -2.65 -7.31
CA GLU A 71 6.73 -3.82 -7.12
C GLU A 71 7.21 -4.69 -5.96
N ASP A 72 8.52 -4.92 -5.87
CA ASP A 72 9.08 -5.76 -4.82
C ASP A 72 8.87 -5.16 -3.43
N ILE A 73 9.10 -3.85 -3.26
CA ILE A 73 8.91 -3.23 -1.95
C ILE A 73 7.44 -3.13 -1.59
N SER A 74 6.56 -2.91 -2.57
CA SER A 74 5.11 -2.91 -2.34
C SER A 74 4.62 -4.28 -1.92
N SER A 75 5.12 -5.35 -2.55
CA SER A 75 4.78 -6.72 -2.19
C SER A 75 5.27 -7.06 -0.79
N GLU A 76 6.48 -6.63 -0.43
CA GLU A 76 7.02 -6.87 0.90
C GLU A 76 6.21 -6.13 1.95
N TYR A 77 5.83 -4.88 1.69
CA TYR A 77 4.99 -4.09 2.58
C TYR A 77 3.66 -4.80 2.86
N ALA A 78 3.02 -5.31 1.80
CA ALA A 78 1.76 -6.05 1.94
C ALA A 78 1.95 -7.37 2.68
N THR A 79 3.02 -8.10 2.37
CA THR A 79 3.31 -9.40 2.98
C THR A 79 3.60 -9.29 4.47
N CYS A 80 4.17 -8.17 4.91
CA CYS A 80 4.55 -7.96 6.31
C CYS A 80 3.55 -7.13 7.10
N ALA A 81 2.41 -6.77 6.52
CA ALA A 81 1.34 -6.08 7.22
C ALA A 81 0.50 -7.07 8.02
N SER A 82 -0.28 -6.56 8.98
CA SER A 82 -1.14 -7.39 9.81
C SER A 82 -2.39 -6.66 10.27
N GLY A 83 -3.42 -7.42 10.64
CA GLY A 83 -4.67 -6.88 11.12
C GLY A 83 -5.52 -6.29 10.01
N THR A 84 -6.12 -5.14 10.26
CA THR A 84 -6.89 -4.40 9.26
C THR A 84 -5.95 -3.51 8.46
N VAL A 85 -6.02 -3.62 7.14
CA VAL A 85 -5.28 -2.71 6.25
C VAL A 85 -6.28 -1.88 5.45
N THR A 86 -5.86 -0.68 5.05
CA THR A 86 -6.73 0.26 4.37
C THR A 86 -6.09 0.68 3.05
N GLY A 87 -6.86 0.63 1.97
CA GLY A 87 -6.45 1.13 0.67
C GLY A 87 -7.20 2.39 0.32
N VAL A 88 -6.48 3.47 0.02
CA VAL A 88 -7.09 4.70 -0.49
C VAL A 88 -7.07 4.58 -2.00
N ILE A 89 -8.18 4.11 -2.56
CA ILE A 89 -8.25 3.66 -3.95
C ILE A 89 -9.24 4.50 -4.73
N ASP A 90 -8.75 5.19 -5.75
CA ASP A 90 -9.59 5.94 -6.67
C ASP A 90 -10.29 4.98 -7.62
N ASN A 91 -11.46 5.39 -8.14
CA ASN A 91 -12.21 4.60 -9.12
C ASN A 91 -11.52 4.54 -10.48
N ASN A 92 -10.58 5.44 -10.74
CA ASN A 92 -9.94 5.59 -12.04
C ASN A 92 -8.56 4.95 -12.04
N LEU A 93 -8.52 3.62 -11.90
CA LEU A 93 -7.26 2.88 -11.89
C LEU A 93 -6.80 2.57 -13.30
N ARG A 94 -5.52 2.74 -13.57
CA ARG A 94 -4.95 2.31 -14.84
C ARG A 94 -4.72 0.80 -14.82
N PRO A 95 -4.78 0.13 -16.01
CA PRO A 95 -4.42 -1.28 -16.08
C PRO A 95 -2.97 -1.48 -15.64
N GLY A 96 -2.70 -2.60 -14.95
CA GLY A 96 -1.34 -2.91 -14.49
C GLY A 96 -0.89 -2.15 -13.26
N ASN A 97 -1.81 -1.51 -12.55
CA ASN A 97 -1.45 -0.79 -11.32
C ASN A 97 -0.97 -1.78 -10.24
N ILE A 98 -0.10 -1.28 -9.37
CA ILE A 98 0.53 -2.12 -8.35
C ILE A 98 -0.48 -2.64 -7.34
N TRP A 99 -1.49 -1.84 -7.00
CA TRP A 99 -2.50 -2.25 -6.04
C TRP A 99 -3.18 -3.56 -6.47
N GLU A 100 -3.75 -3.59 -7.68
CA GLU A 100 -4.48 -4.77 -8.14
C GLU A 100 -3.56 -5.94 -8.48
N ASN A 101 -2.37 -5.66 -9.00
CA ASN A 101 -1.48 -6.71 -9.49
C ASN A 101 -0.58 -7.30 -8.43
N LYS A 102 -0.17 -6.52 -7.42
CA LYS A 102 0.81 -6.97 -6.43
C LYS A 102 0.33 -6.87 -5.00
N GLU A 103 -0.21 -5.72 -4.60
CA GLU A 103 -0.54 -5.49 -3.20
C GLU A 103 -1.77 -6.28 -2.75
N LEU A 104 -2.87 -6.17 -3.48
CA LEU A 104 -4.10 -6.85 -3.10
C LEU A 104 -3.95 -8.38 -3.07
N PRO A 105 -3.34 -9.03 -4.09
CA PRO A 105 -3.11 -10.47 -3.99
C PRO A 105 -2.23 -10.86 -2.81
N ALA A 106 -1.17 -10.09 -2.53
CA ALA A 106 -0.30 -10.37 -1.40
C ALA A 106 -1.04 -10.25 -0.07
N LEU A 107 -1.91 -9.24 0.06
CA LEU A 107 -2.73 -9.08 1.26
C LEU A 107 -3.68 -10.25 1.46
N LYS A 108 -4.35 -10.69 0.40
CA LYS A 108 -5.28 -11.82 0.49
C LYS A 108 -4.57 -13.13 0.83
N ASN A 109 -3.32 -13.27 0.44
CA ASN A 109 -2.50 -14.46 0.74
C ASN A 109 -1.77 -14.35 2.08
N ASN A 110 -1.84 -13.20 2.75
CA ASN A 110 -1.17 -12.99 4.02
C ASN A 110 -2.09 -13.42 5.17
N PRO A 111 -1.77 -14.52 5.88
CA PRO A 111 -2.67 -15.03 6.92
C PRO A 111 -2.81 -14.10 8.13
N ASN A 112 -1.95 -13.12 8.27
CA ASN A 112 -2.03 -12.15 9.36
C ASN A 112 -2.96 -10.97 9.05
N ILE A 113 -3.47 -10.89 7.83
CA ILE A 113 -4.46 -9.88 7.45
C ILE A 113 -5.84 -10.40 7.80
N THR A 114 -6.59 -9.63 8.60
CA THR A 114 -7.93 -10.01 9.03
C THR A 114 -9.02 -9.26 8.27
N LYS A 115 -8.71 -8.08 7.75
CA LYS A 115 -9.70 -7.27 7.05
C LYS A 115 -9.00 -6.32 6.08
N ILE A 116 -9.60 -6.11 4.92
CA ILE A 116 -9.15 -5.11 3.95
C ILE A 116 -10.29 -4.14 3.71
N VAL A 117 -10.03 -2.85 3.94
CA VAL A 117 -11.00 -1.78 3.75
C VAL A 117 -10.47 -0.86 2.67
N ILE A 118 -11.35 -0.41 1.77
CA ILE A 118 -10.97 0.65 0.83
C ILE A 118 -11.73 1.93 1.16
N ILE A 119 -11.05 3.06 0.99
CA ILE A 119 -11.64 4.39 1.18
C ILE A 119 -11.56 5.12 -0.15
N ASP A 120 -12.70 5.66 -0.59
CA ASP A 120 -12.74 6.52 -1.76
C ASP A 120 -12.12 7.87 -1.39
N PRO A 121 -11.07 8.33 -2.08
CA PRO A 121 -10.39 9.56 -1.68
C PRO A 121 -11.24 10.82 -1.84
N LYS A 122 -12.28 10.79 -2.68
CA LYS A 122 -13.18 11.93 -2.87
C LYS A 122 -14.29 11.97 -1.84
N THR A 123 -15.01 10.86 -1.69
CA THR A 123 -16.21 10.80 -0.83
C THR A 123 -15.87 10.44 0.60
N LYS A 124 -14.70 9.86 0.84
CA LYS A 124 -14.26 9.31 2.12
C LYS A 124 -15.11 8.15 2.61
N ILE A 125 -15.92 7.56 1.72
CA ILE A 125 -16.72 6.39 2.04
C ILE A 125 -15.80 5.17 2.09
N SER A 126 -15.91 4.39 3.15
CA SER A 126 -15.12 3.17 3.31
C SER A 126 -15.98 1.94 3.05
N THR A 127 -15.36 0.92 2.45
CA THR A 127 -16.02 -0.34 2.11
C THR A 127 -15.11 -1.50 2.47
N VAL A 128 -15.63 -2.50 3.17
CA VAL A 128 -14.88 -3.73 3.45
C VAL A 128 -14.93 -4.61 2.22
N ILE A 129 -13.75 -4.97 1.67
CA ILE A 129 -13.68 -5.82 0.48
C ILE A 129 -13.16 -7.22 0.79
N PHE A 130 -12.67 -7.43 1.99
CA PHE A 130 -12.17 -8.73 2.40
C PHE A 130 -12.20 -8.81 3.93
N GLN A 131 -12.62 -9.95 4.45
CA GLN A 131 -12.65 -10.18 5.90
C GLN A 131 -12.58 -11.67 6.15
N ARG A 132 -11.74 -12.08 7.11
CA ARG A 132 -11.66 -13.47 7.53
C ARG A 132 -12.59 -13.75 8.71
#